data_0784eda7112d164ed4c6fac28c535a9a
#
_entry.id   0784eda7112d164ed4c6fac28c535a9a
#
_cell.length_a   1.000
_cell.length_b   1.000
_cell.length_c   1.000
_cell.angle_alpha   90.00
_cell.angle_beta   90.00
_cell.angle_gamma   90.00
#
_symmetry.space_group_name_H-M   'P 1'
#
loop_
_entity.id
_entity.type
_entity.pdbx_description
1 polymer ?
#
loop_
_entity_poly.entity_id
_entity_poly.type
_entity_poly.pdbx_seq_one_letter_code
_entity_poly.pdbx_strand_id
1 'polypeptide(L)'
;MPKRTGIVRRMDDLGRIVFPKELRRQLGLEEGAPLELGIGETEDGQKYLYAAPYKSSQDAFKEFADIALSLLRPNSFIAVFSVDKALMEIRQSGLTEAQCWGLAAGLHEVIHKPALNRDSEVLNLDGGWPLYIVTRSFVCNSTPAGHIMLGQASKDAACLSGLQTESRYMATLAGQVFETAGWM
;
A
#
# COMPACT_ATOMS: atom_id res chain seq x y z
N MET A 1 17.03 12.32 16.73
CA MET A 1 16.42 12.89 17.96
C MET A 1 15.17 13.71 17.63
N PRO A 2 14.05 13.56 18.34
CA PRO A 2 12.87 14.38 18.13
C PRO A 2 13.17 15.87 18.42
N LYS A 3 12.68 16.75 17.55
CA LYS A 3 12.85 18.20 17.68
C LYS A 3 11.97 18.73 18.82
N ARG A 4 12.58 19.37 19.82
CA ARG A 4 11.81 19.99 20.90
C ARG A 4 11.07 21.24 20.39
N THR A 5 9.77 21.29 20.63
CA THR A 5 8.91 22.43 20.22
C THR A 5 8.85 23.56 21.25
N GLY A 6 9.33 23.33 22.48
CA GLY A 6 9.20 24.25 23.60
C GLY A 6 7.78 24.36 24.19
N ILE A 7 6.82 23.66 23.62
CA ILE A 7 5.43 23.68 24.08
C ILE A 7 5.29 22.72 25.27
N VAL A 8 4.88 23.25 26.43
CA VAL A 8 4.63 22.48 27.64
C VAL A 8 3.12 22.43 27.89
N ARG A 9 2.59 21.25 28.18
CA ARG A 9 1.20 21.02 28.59
C ARG A 9 1.17 20.11 29.80
N ARG A 10 0.20 20.34 30.67
CA ARG A 10 -0.03 19.47 31.82
C ARG A 10 -1.10 18.45 31.48
N MET A 11 -0.92 17.25 31.97
CA MET A 11 -1.93 16.22 31.98
C MET A 11 -2.96 16.56 33.08
N ASP A 12 -4.24 16.41 32.78
CA ASP A 12 -5.31 16.59 33.78
C ASP A 12 -5.46 15.34 34.67
N ASP A 13 -6.37 15.44 35.64
CA ASP A 13 -6.70 14.37 36.59
C ASP A 13 -7.33 13.13 35.93
N LEU A 14 -7.83 13.26 34.71
CA LEU A 14 -8.35 12.15 33.88
C LEU A 14 -7.32 11.59 32.91
N GLY A 15 -6.06 12.04 33.00
CA GLY A 15 -4.97 11.57 32.12
C GLY A 15 -5.01 12.16 30.70
N ARG A 16 -5.72 13.27 30.44
CA ARG A 16 -5.84 13.90 29.13
C ARG A 16 -4.82 15.00 28.93
N ILE A 17 -4.35 15.15 27.71
CA ILE A 17 -3.49 16.26 27.28
C ILE A 17 -4.16 16.95 26.09
N VAL A 18 -4.26 18.27 26.12
CA VAL A 18 -4.78 19.07 25.01
C VAL A 18 -3.67 19.33 24.01
N PHE A 19 -3.82 18.86 22.79
CA PHE A 19 -2.93 19.19 21.68
C PHE A 19 -3.15 20.63 21.20
N PRO A 20 -2.13 21.49 21.29
CA PRO A 20 -2.21 22.88 20.81
C PRO A 20 -2.56 22.96 19.33
N LYS A 21 -3.28 24.00 18.95
CA LYS A 21 -3.72 24.24 17.57
C LYS A 21 -2.56 24.24 16.58
N GLU A 22 -1.42 24.80 17.00
CA GLU A 22 -0.19 24.90 16.21
C GLU A 22 0.35 23.50 15.85
N LEU A 23 0.41 22.59 16.82
CA LEU A 23 0.86 21.21 16.60
C LEU A 23 -0.14 20.42 15.74
N ARG A 24 -1.44 20.59 15.99
CA ARG A 24 -2.49 19.96 15.17
C ARG A 24 -2.35 20.38 13.69
N ARG A 25 -2.16 21.66 13.42
CA ARG A 25 -1.95 22.18 12.06
C ARG A 25 -0.67 21.65 11.40
N GLN A 26 0.44 21.56 12.15
CA GLN A 26 1.70 21.03 11.62
C GLN A 26 1.61 19.54 11.27
N LEU A 27 0.82 18.80 12.02
CA LEU A 27 0.62 17.35 11.83
C LEU A 27 -0.59 17.02 10.93
N GLY A 28 -1.33 18.03 10.44
CA GLY A 28 -2.54 17.81 9.64
C GLY A 28 -3.68 17.12 10.40
N LEU A 29 -3.74 17.31 11.74
CA LEU A 29 -4.73 16.68 12.60
C LEU A 29 -6.03 17.49 12.64
N GLU A 30 -7.13 16.85 12.28
CA GLU A 30 -8.48 17.35 12.41
C GLU A 30 -9.17 16.76 13.66
N GLU A 31 -10.37 17.26 13.96
CA GLU A 31 -11.19 16.74 15.05
C GLU A 31 -11.56 15.27 14.74
N GLY A 32 -11.39 14.38 15.73
CA GLY A 32 -11.66 12.96 15.56
C GLY A 32 -10.55 12.17 14.83
N ALA A 33 -9.46 12.83 14.39
CA ALA A 33 -8.36 12.13 13.75
C ALA A 33 -7.74 11.09 14.71
N PRO A 34 -7.58 9.82 14.28
CA PRO A 34 -6.96 8.80 15.11
C PRO A 34 -5.46 9.06 15.26
N LEU A 35 -4.95 8.82 16.45
CA LEU A 35 -3.54 8.93 16.78
C LEU A 35 -3.02 7.59 17.33
N GLU A 36 -1.87 7.22 16.84
CA GLU A 36 -1.06 6.17 17.43
C GLU A 36 -0.19 6.75 18.55
N LEU A 37 -0.19 6.11 19.70
CA LEU A 37 0.65 6.47 20.83
C LEU A 37 1.71 5.39 21.03
N GLY A 38 2.95 5.81 21.18
CA GLY A 38 4.07 4.90 21.41
C GLY A 38 5.05 5.44 22.45
N ILE A 39 5.91 4.56 22.94
CA ILE A 39 7.00 4.89 23.86
C ILE A 39 8.31 4.73 23.12
N GLY A 40 9.10 5.79 23.09
CA GLY A 40 10.47 5.75 22.58
C GLY A 40 11.48 5.93 23.72
N GLU A 41 12.75 5.64 23.42
CA GLU A 41 13.87 5.84 24.32
C GLU A 41 14.98 6.60 23.60
N THR A 42 15.58 7.56 24.26
CA THR A 42 16.74 8.30 23.77
C THR A 42 18.03 7.52 24.01
N GLU A 43 19.14 7.89 23.37
CA GLU A 43 20.44 7.24 23.52
C GLU A 43 20.96 7.24 24.96
N ASP A 44 20.53 8.19 25.77
CA ASP A 44 20.85 8.33 27.20
C ASP A 44 19.81 7.60 28.12
N GLY A 45 18.93 6.80 27.55
CA GLY A 45 17.97 5.96 28.29
C GLY A 45 16.73 6.70 28.79
N GLN A 46 16.51 7.96 28.39
CA GLN A 46 15.30 8.70 28.77
C GLN A 46 14.11 8.22 27.90
N LYS A 47 13.04 7.77 28.55
CA LYS A 47 11.78 7.40 27.87
C LYS A 47 10.96 8.65 27.54
N TYR A 48 10.34 8.64 26.37
CA TYR A 48 9.42 9.69 25.94
C TYR A 48 8.16 9.06 25.31
N LEU A 49 7.02 9.74 25.48
CA LEU A 49 5.79 9.41 24.75
C LEU A 49 5.81 10.16 23.41
N TYR A 50 5.48 9.48 22.34
CA TYR A 50 5.19 10.11 21.05
C TYR A 50 3.76 9.86 20.62
N ALA A 51 3.22 10.78 19.82
CA ALA A 51 1.94 10.65 19.16
C ALA A 51 2.15 10.93 17.66
N ALA A 52 1.66 10.07 16.82
CA ALA A 52 1.72 10.21 15.36
C ALA A 52 0.31 10.08 14.76
N PRO A 53 0.02 10.70 13.60
CA PRO A 53 -1.20 10.39 12.88
C PRO A 53 -1.26 8.89 12.60
N TYR A 54 -2.35 8.25 13.00
CA TYR A 54 -2.55 6.84 12.72
C TYR A 54 -2.95 6.68 11.24
N LYS A 55 -2.21 5.89 10.52
CA LYS A 55 -2.59 5.42 9.18
C LYS A 55 -3.06 3.98 9.29
N SER A 56 -4.29 3.72 8.88
CA SER A 56 -4.75 2.34 8.81
C SER A 56 -3.97 1.59 7.71
N SER A 57 -3.82 0.29 7.88
CA SER A 57 -3.26 -0.57 6.83
C SER A 57 -3.99 -0.38 5.50
N GLN A 58 -5.30 -0.19 5.55
CA GLN A 58 -6.14 0.03 4.38
C GLN A 58 -5.81 1.35 3.66
N ASP A 59 -5.45 2.41 4.37
CA ASP A 59 -5.03 3.67 3.77
C ASP A 59 -3.67 3.53 3.08
N ALA A 60 -2.75 2.75 3.66
CA ALA A 60 -1.46 2.45 3.03
C ALA A 60 -1.64 1.65 1.72
N PHE A 61 -2.58 0.69 1.68
CA PHE A 61 -2.91 -0.03 0.45
C PHE A 61 -3.46 0.89 -0.64
N LYS A 62 -4.35 1.83 -0.29
CA LYS A 62 -4.90 2.82 -1.22
C LYS A 62 -3.81 3.75 -1.75
N GLU A 63 -3.03 4.36 -0.85
CA GLU A 63 -1.96 5.28 -1.19
C GLU A 63 -0.95 4.62 -2.14
N PHE A 64 -0.52 3.40 -1.82
CA PHE A 64 0.36 2.63 -2.69
C PHE A 64 -0.27 2.37 -4.07
N ALA A 65 -1.51 1.91 -4.12
CA ALA A 65 -2.18 1.57 -5.37
C ALA A 65 -2.38 2.82 -6.27
N ASP A 66 -2.67 3.97 -5.70
CA ASP A 66 -2.81 5.24 -6.44
C ASP A 66 -1.46 5.71 -7.01
N ILE A 67 -0.39 5.65 -6.21
CA ILE A 67 0.98 5.97 -6.68
C ILE A 67 1.38 5.01 -7.80
N ALA A 68 1.22 3.71 -7.58
CA ALA A 68 1.61 2.70 -8.53
C ALA A 68 0.87 2.86 -9.87
N LEU A 69 -0.45 3.07 -9.84
CA LEU A 69 -1.22 3.28 -11.06
C LEU A 69 -0.74 4.49 -11.86
N SER A 70 -0.33 5.57 -11.18
CA SER A 70 0.18 6.77 -11.86
C SER A 70 1.48 6.52 -12.64
N LEU A 71 2.22 5.47 -12.29
CA LEU A 71 3.48 5.08 -12.91
C LEU A 71 3.31 4.00 -14.00
N LEU A 72 2.14 3.35 -14.05
CA LEU A 72 1.85 2.29 -15.03
C LEU A 72 1.39 2.87 -16.37
N ARG A 73 1.51 2.05 -17.41
CA ARG A 73 1.04 2.37 -18.76
C ARG A 73 -0.50 2.37 -18.81
N PRO A 74 -1.09 3.03 -19.81
CA PRO A 74 -2.52 2.93 -20.09
C PRO A 74 -2.97 1.46 -20.30
N ASN A 75 -4.23 1.18 -20.04
CA ASN A 75 -4.83 -0.15 -20.10
C ASN A 75 -4.21 -1.16 -19.11
N SER A 76 -3.79 -0.65 -17.96
CA SER A 76 -3.17 -1.43 -16.90
C SER A 76 -4.02 -1.43 -15.63
N PHE A 77 -3.76 -2.40 -14.77
CA PHE A 77 -4.27 -2.41 -13.41
C PHE A 77 -3.17 -2.79 -12.43
N ILE A 78 -3.40 -2.42 -11.18
CA ILE A 78 -2.70 -2.95 -10.02
C ILE A 78 -3.71 -3.48 -9.01
N ALA A 79 -3.45 -4.66 -8.47
CA ALA A 79 -4.16 -5.21 -7.33
C ALA A 79 -3.17 -5.52 -6.22
N VAL A 80 -3.55 -5.21 -4.98
CA VAL A 80 -2.73 -5.44 -3.79
C VAL A 80 -3.47 -6.43 -2.89
N PHE A 81 -2.74 -7.42 -2.43
CA PHE A 81 -3.26 -8.50 -1.59
C PHE A 81 -2.49 -8.56 -0.27
N SER A 82 -3.18 -8.93 0.80
CA SER A 82 -2.54 -9.26 2.08
C SER A 82 -1.66 -10.51 1.97
N VAL A 83 -0.95 -10.83 3.04
CA VAL A 83 -0.18 -12.09 3.17
C VAL A 83 -1.10 -13.31 2.96
N ASP A 84 -2.31 -13.26 3.49
CA ASP A 84 -3.33 -14.33 3.38
C ASP A 84 -4.06 -14.32 2.04
N LYS A 85 -3.57 -13.54 1.05
CA LYS A 85 -4.11 -13.42 -0.29
C LYS A 85 -5.52 -12.82 -0.37
N ALA A 86 -5.96 -12.09 0.65
CA ALA A 86 -7.17 -11.29 0.56
C ALA A 86 -6.92 -10.04 -0.29
N LEU A 87 -7.83 -9.75 -1.24
CA LEU A 87 -7.76 -8.52 -2.03
C LEU A 87 -8.00 -7.31 -1.12
N MET A 88 -7.01 -6.43 -1.03
CA MET A 88 -7.06 -5.24 -0.19
C MET A 88 -7.41 -4.00 -1.00
N GLU A 89 -6.84 -3.86 -2.19
CA GLU A 89 -7.09 -2.72 -3.06
C GLU A 89 -6.88 -3.08 -4.53
N ILE A 90 -7.63 -2.42 -5.41
CA ILE A 90 -7.47 -2.52 -6.86
C ILE A 90 -7.64 -1.16 -7.50
N ARG A 91 -6.77 -0.83 -8.44
CA ARG A 91 -6.85 0.34 -9.31
C ARG A 91 -6.62 -0.05 -10.76
N GLN A 92 -7.28 0.64 -11.67
CA GLN A 92 -7.15 0.38 -13.09
C GLN A 92 -7.24 1.68 -13.91
N SER A 93 -6.66 1.67 -15.10
CA SER A 93 -6.73 2.76 -16.06
C SER A 93 -6.96 2.21 -17.47
N GLY A 94 -8.03 2.64 -18.12
CA GLY A 94 -8.30 2.34 -19.53
C GLY A 94 -8.81 0.92 -19.82
N LEU A 95 -9.12 0.10 -18.81
CA LEU A 95 -9.78 -1.18 -19.03
C LEU A 95 -11.26 -0.96 -19.38
N THR A 96 -11.80 -1.82 -20.23
CA THR A 96 -13.23 -1.81 -20.57
C THR A 96 -14.06 -2.30 -19.38
N GLU A 97 -15.34 -1.94 -19.34
CA GLU A 97 -16.26 -2.39 -18.29
C GLU A 97 -16.35 -3.91 -18.22
N ALA A 98 -16.41 -4.60 -19.36
CA ALA A 98 -16.41 -6.07 -19.43
C ALA A 98 -15.14 -6.67 -18.81
N GLN A 99 -13.97 -6.07 -19.08
CA GLN A 99 -12.70 -6.50 -18.46
C GLN A 99 -12.71 -6.27 -16.94
N CYS A 100 -13.26 -5.16 -16.47
CA CYS A 100 -13.39 -4.88 -15.03
C CYS A 100 -14.27 -5.90 -14.32
N TRP A 101 -15.41 -6.28 -14.91
CA TRP A 101 -16.30 -7.30 -14.33
C TRP A 101 -15.64 -8.67 -14.20
N GLY A 102 -14.91 -9.11 -15.22
CA GLY A 102 -14.19 -10.38 -15.19
C GLY A 102 -12.93 -10.37 -14.31
N LEU A 103 -12.40 -9.17 -14.02
CA LEU A 103 -11.10 -9.03 -13.39
C LEU A 103 -11.07 -9.61 -11.97
N ALA A 104 -12.05 -9.29 -11.13
CA ALA A 104 -12.06 -9.73 -9.73
C ALA A 104 -12.07 -11.28 -9.60
N ALA A 105 -12.88 -11.96 -10.39
CA ALA A 105 -12.93 -13.43 -10.40
C ALA A 105 -11.63 -14.02 -10.95
N GLY A 106 -11.10 -13.47 -12.04
CA GLY A 106 -9.83 -13.90 -12.63
C GLY A 106 -8.64 -13.70 -11.70
N LEU A 107 -8.59 -12.57 -10.98
CA LEU A 107 -7.52 -12.29 -9.99
C LEU A 107 -7.57 -13.28 -8.83
N HIS A 108 -8.75 -13.63 -8.34
CA HIS A 108 -8.91 -14.62 -7.28
C HIS A 108 -8.35 -15.98 -7.72
N GLU A 109 -8.64 -16.39 -8.95
CA GLU A 109 -8.10 -17.63 -9.48
C GLU A 109 -6.57 -17.60 -9.57
N VAL A 110 -5.98 -16.52 -10.08
CA VAL A 110 -4.53 -16.37 -10.25
C VAL A 110 -3.80 -16.35 -8.91
N ILE A 111 -4.29 -15.60 -7.91
CA ILE A 111 -3.59 -15.44 -6.63
C ILE A 111 -3.56 -16.75 -5.83
N HIS A 112 -4.51 -17.65 -6.02
CA HIS A 112 -4.59 -18.93 -5.32
C HIS A 112 -3.81 -20.07 -5.99
N LYS A 113 -3.24 -19.85 -7.18
CA LYS A 113 -2.37 -20.84 -7.83
C LYS A 113 -1.11 -21.11 -6.99
N PRO A 114 -0.56 -22.35 -7.03
CA PRO A 114 0.55 -22.77 -6.16
C PRO A 114 1.85 -22.01 -6.29
N ALA A 115 2.09 -21.30 -7.38
CA ALA A 115 3.31 -20.54 -7.61
C ALA A 115 3.01 -19.04 -7.68
N LEU A 116 3.00 -18.37 -6.52
CA LEU A 116 3.13 -16.93 -6.41
C LEU A 116 4.57 -16.54 -6.79
N ASN A 117 4.82 -15.53 -7.52
CA ASN A 117 6.06 -15.13 -8.20
C ASN A 117 6.20 -15.75 -9.61
N ARG A 118 5.05 -16.00 -10.26
CA ARG A 118 5.06 -16.37 -11.66
C ARG A 118 5.38 -15.14 -12.52
N ASP A 119 6.27 -15.38 -13.46
CA ASP A 119 6.72 -14.35 -14.38
C ASP A 119 5.66 -13.94 -15.40
N SER A 120 4.56 -14.70 -15.54
CA SER A 120 3.42 -14.32 -16.38
C SER A 120 2.22 -15.25 -16.30
N GLU A 121 1.06 -14.67 -16.30
CA GLU A 121 -0.23 -15.32 -16.56
C GLU A 121 -0.97 -14.51 -17.64
N VAL A 122 -1.84 -15.17 -18.39
CA VAL A 122 -2.70 -14.50 -19.37
C VAL A 122 -4.15 -14.82 -19.04
N LEU A 123 -4.94 -13.78 -18.80
CA LEU A 123 -6.39 -13.88 -18.68
C LEU A 123 -7.04 -13.43 -19.98
N ASN A 124 -7.85 -14.29 -20.56
CA ASN A 124 -8.71 -13.94 -21.68
C ASN A 124 -10.09 -13.60 -21.12
N LEU A 125 -10.39 -12.32 -21.03
CA LEU A 125 -11.68 -11.82 -20.58
C LEU A 125 -12.52 -11.42 -21.79
N ASP A 126 -13.82 -11.64 -21.69
CA ASP A 126 -14.76 -11.27 -22.75
C ASP A 126 -14.71 -9.77 -23.05
N GLY A 127 -14.76 -9.41 -24.32
CA GLY A 127 -14.91 -8.02 -24.78
C GLY A 127 -13.66 -7.16 -24.80
N GLY A 128 -12.46 -7.73 -24.70
CA GLY A 128 -11.21 -6.96 -24.72
C GLY A 128 -9.99 -7.72 -25.21
N TRP A 129 -8.84 -7.07 -25.14
CA TRP A 129 -7.56 -7.71 -25.39
C TRP A 129 -7.16 -8.59 -24.21
N PRO A 130 -6.32 -9.62 -24.44
CA PRO A 130 -5.79 -10.44 -23.36
C PRO A 130 -5.13 -9.57 -22.28
N LEU A 131 -5.35 -9.91 -21.01
CA LEU A 131 -4.66 -9.33 -19.88
C LEU A 131 -3.42 -10.17 -19.56
N TYR A 132 -2.26 -9.58 -19.72
CA TYR A 132 -0.99 -10.15 -19.26
C TYR A 132 -0.76 -9.72 -17.82
N ILE A 133 -0.48 -10.70 -16.95
CA ILE A 133 -0.41 -10.47 -15.49
C ILE A 133 0.92 -10.96 -14.95
N VAL A 134 1.49 -10.21 -14.04
CA VAL A 134 2.68 -10.57 -13.25
C VAL A 134 2.37 -10.40 -11.77
N THR A 135 2.71 -11.40 -10.95
CA THR A 135 2.51 -11.38 -9.50
C THR A 135 3.87 -11.35 -8.79
N ARG A 136 3.99 -10.52 -7.76
CA ARG A 136 5.18 -10.44 -6.89
C ARG A 136 4.77 -10.35 -5.43
N SER A 137 5.51 -11.06 -4.59
CA SER A 137 5.47 -10.83 -3.14
C SER A 137 6.32 -9.65 -2.78
N PHE A 138 5.94 -8.91 -1.74
CA PHE A 138 6.75 -7.84 -1.17
C PHE A 138 6.93 -8.07 0.33
N VAL A 139 7.98 -7.47 0.86
CA VAL A 139 8.36 -7.56 2.28
C VAL A 139 8.39 -6.17 2.89
N CYS A 140 8.07 -6.09 4.17
CA CYS A 140 8.19 -4.90 5.01
C CYS A 140 9.05 -5.29 6.21
N ASN A 141 10.11 -4.55 6.50
CA ASN A 141 11.05 -4.88 7.58
C ASN A 141 11.53 -6.36 7.58
N SER A 142 11.85 -6.87 6.38
CA SER A 142 12.27 -8.27 6.15
C SER A 142 11.18 -9.33 6.43
N THR A 143 9.96 -8.93 6.73
CA THR A 143 8.82 -9.83 6.95
C THR A 143 7.91 -9.83 5.72
N PRO A 144 7.38 -10.99 5.28
CA PRO A 144 6.38 -11.02 4.21
C PRO A 144 5.18 -10.15 4.57
N ALA A 145 4.86 -9.18 3.71
CA ALA A 145 3.81 -8.18 3.97
C ALA A 145 2.61 -8.32 3.02
N GLY A 146 2.78 -8.92 1.86
CA GLY A 146 1.69 -9.13 0.92
C GLY A 146 2.16 -9.47 -0.48
N HIS A 147 1.22 -9.29 -1.41
CA HIS A 147 1.45 -9.55 -2.83
C HIS A 147 0.90 -8.41 -3.66
N ILE A 148 1.59 -8.09 -4.75
CA ILE A 148 1.08 -7.20 -5.79
C ILE A 148 0.86 -7.99 -7.07
N MET A 149 -0.13 -7.59 -7.82
CA MET A 149 -0.43 -8.14 -9.13
C MET A 149 -0.58 -6.98 -10.10
N LEU A 150 0.28 -6.92 -11.09
CA LEU A 150 0.22 -5.96 -12.18
C LEU A 150 -0.29 -6.64 -13.43
N GLY A 151 -1.11 -5.94 -14.19
CA GLY A 151 -1.56 -6.44 -15.48
C GLY A 151 -1.75 -5.33 -16.49
N GLN A 152 -1.63 -5.72 -17.76
CA GLN A 152 -1.84 -4.84 -18.90
C GLN A 152 -2.64 -5.56 -19.98
N ALA A 153 -3.69 -4.89 -20.46
CA ALA A 153 -4.41 -5.35 -21.65
C ALA A 153 -3.61 -4.97 -22.90
N SER A 154 -3.22 -5.94 -23.70
CA SER A 154 -2.43 -5.69 -24.92
C SER A 154 -2.72 -6.75 -26.00
N LYS A 155 -2.61 -6.34 -27.26
CA LYS A 155 -2.56 -7.26 -28.41
C LYS A 155 -1.21 -7.97 -28.52
N ASP A 156 -0.15 -7.36 -27.97
CA ASP A 156 1.21 -7.83 -28.10
C ASP A 156 1.74 -8.36 -26.79
N ALA A 157 2.16 -9.60 -26.78
CA ALA A 157 2.79 -10.25 -25.63
C ALA A 157 4.13 -9.62 -25.23
N ALA A 158 4.76 -8.80 -26.09
CA ALA A 158 5.98 -8.08 -25.76
C ALA A 158 5.82 -7.11 -24.57
N CYS A 159 4.57 -6.71 -24.21
CA CYS A 159 4.30 -5.92 -23.02
C CYS A 159 4.76 -6.61 -21.73
N LEU A 160 4.86 -7.94 -21.74
CA LEU A 160 5.20 -8.75 -20.58
C LEU A 160 6.57 -8.44 -19.99
N SER A 161 7.58 -8.19 -20.84
CA SER A 161 8.93 -7.83 -20.39
C SER A 161 8.94 -6.52 -19.58
N GLY A 162 8.13 -5.54 -20.00
CA GLY A 162 7.90 -4.29 -19.26
C GLY A 162 7.24 -4.55 -17.92
N LEU A 163 6.15 -5.31 -17.90
CA LEU A 163 5.44 -5.67 -16.67
C LEU A 163 6.33 -6.40 -15.66
N GLN A 164 7.18 -7.31 -16.13
CA GLN A 164 8.14 -8.01 -15.26
C GLN A 164 9.11 -7.06 -14.59
N THR A 165 9.62 -6.06 -15.33
CA THR A 165 10.50 -5.03 -14.78
C THR A 165 9.74 -4.13 -13.82
N GLU A 166 8.59 -3.60 -14.23
CA GLU A 166 7.74 -2.73 -13.42
C GLU A 166 7.31 -3.41 -12.12
N SER A 167 6.96 -4.72 -12.15
CA SER A 167 6.53 -5.46 -10.97
C SER A 167 7.62 -5.56 -9.88
N ARG A 168 8.89 -5.61 -10.26
CA ARG A 168 10.01 -5.61 -9.29
C ARG A 168 10.12 -4.27 -8.58
N TYR A 169 10.05 -3.17 -9.33
CA TYR A 169 10.07 -1.83 -8.75
C TYR A 169 8.86 -1.61 -7.83
N MET A 170 7.68 -2.04 -8.26
CA MET A 170 6.46 -1.89 -7.46
C MET A 170 6.49 -2.71 -6.18
N ALA A 171 7.08 -3.91 -6.19
CA ALA A 171 7.25 -4.71 -4.97
C ALA A 171 8.18 -4.02 -3.97
N THR A 172 9.27 -3.40 -4.45
CA THR A 172 10.17 -2.61 -3.59
C THR A 172 9.48 -1.37 -3.05
N LEU A 173 8.76 -0.63 -3.92
CA LEU A 173 7.99 0.55 -3.53
C LEU A 173 6.92 0.21 -2.50
N ALA A 174 6.19 -0.90 -2.68
CA ALA A 174 5.22 -1.38 -1.71
C ALA A 174 5.86 -1.55 -0.33
N GLY A 175 6.98 -2.28 -0.23
CA GLY A 175 7.72 -2.44 1.02
C GLY A 175 8.02 -1.10 1.69
N GLN A 176 8.56 -0.14 0.95
CA GLN A 176 8.89 1.20 1.47
C GLN A 176 7.67 1.99 1.95
N VAL A 177 6.58 1.99 1.18
CA VAL A 177 5.33 2.68 1.57
C VAL A 177 4.76 2.08 2.85
N PHE A 178 4.76 0.76 2.98
CA PHE A 178 4.26 0.08 4.17
C PHE A 178 5.17 0.27 5.39
N GLU A 179 6.49 0.30 5.22
CA GLU A 179 7.43 0.65 6.29
C GLU A 179 7.20 2.07 6.82
N THR A 180 7.02 3.05 5.92
CA THR A 180 6.75 4.44 6.32
C THR A 180 5.38 4.63 6.95
N ALA A 181 4.42 3.76 6.63
CA ALA A 181 3.10 3.73 7.26
C ALA A 181 3.09 3.05 8.64
N GLY A 182 4.25 2.58 9.14
CA GLY A 182 4.35 1.89 10.43
C GLY A 182 3.74 0.49 10.42
N TRP A 183 3.74 -0.16 9.28
CA TRP A 183 3.20 -1.51 9.13
C TRP A 183 4.21 -2.52 9.68
N MET A 184 3.89 -3.09 10.83
CA MET A 184 4.56 -4.28 11.41
C MET A 184 3.53 -5.33 11.73
#